data_534ffde300f0b196cb2bc9bb19ed9ade
#
_entry.id   534ffde300f0b196cb2bc9bb19ed9ade
#
_cell.length_a   1.000
_cell.length_b   1.000
_cell.length_c   1.000
_cell.angle_alpha   90.00
_cell.angle_beta   90.00
_cell.angle_gamma   90.00
#
_symmetry.space_group_name_H-M   'P 1'
#
loop_
_entity.id
_entity.type
_entity.pdbx_description
1 polymer ?
#
loop_
_entity_poly.entity_id
_entity_poly.type
_entity_poly.pdbx_seq_one_letter_code
_entity_poly.pdbx_strand_id
1 'polypeptide(L)'
;IGVDTDLKNSDMNVMWLSPGTSGLPDRDYYLNTDDDSKKKQEAYREFLKKVFMLSGYKKSEAEKAAKTIYNIEYQFAEAQLSRADARDYTKLYNIYTIDMLQKDYPAIDWARYFELMGVKGVDQVILTEPKVMAVAQKLMSTLSEKEVKYYVAGLLIRSATGVLSDD
;
A
#
# COMPACT_ATOMS: atom_id res chain seq x y z
N ILE A 1 7.19 2.73 -6.96
CA ILE A 1 7.53 3.22 -8.30
C ILE A 1 8.95 2.81 -8.65
N GLY A 2 9.19 2.38 -9.88
CA GLY A 2 10.49 1.96 -10.39
C GLY A 2 10.56 2.05 -11.90
N VAL A 3 11.76 1.96 -12.45
CA VAL A 3 11.98 1.89 -13.89
C VAL A 3 12.47 0.48 -14.20
N ASP A 4 11.86 -0.18 -15.17
CA ASP A 4 12.23 -1.51 -15.61
C ASP A 4 11.91 -1.65 -17.11
N THR A 5 12.36 -2.73 -17.71
CA THR A 5 12.12 -3.05 -19.12
C THR A 5 10.61 -3.14 -19.41
N ASP A 6 10.22 -2.57 -20.55
CA ASP A 6 8.86 -2.76 -21.06
C ASP A 6 8.67 -4.22 -21.52
N LEU A 7 7.64 -4.88 -21.01
CA LEU A 7 7.35 -6.29 -21.32
C LEU A 7 6.97 -6.53 -22.79
N LYS A 8 6.58 -5.49 -23.54
CA LYS A 8 6.20 -5.57 -24.94
C LYS A 8 7.29 -5.04 -25.88
N ASN A 9 8.27 -4.32 -25.34
CA ASN A 9 9.39 -3.79 -26.10
C ASN A 9 10.65 -3.78 -25.22
N SER A 10 11.42 -4.85 -25.29
CA SER A 10 12.62 -5.04 -24.48
C SER A 10 13.73 -4.02 -24.71
N ASP A 11 13.65 -3.23 -25.76
CA ASP A 11 14.62 -2.18 -26.07
C ASP A 11 14.30 -0.86 -25.35
N MET A 12 13.18 -0.81 -24.64
CA MET A 12 12.71 0.38 -23.90
C MET A 12 12.57 0.10 -22.42
N ASN A 13 12.91 1.09 -21.64
CA ASN A 13 12.55 1.14 -20.22
C ASN A 13 11.27 1.95 -20.04
N VAL A 14 10.43 1.51 -19.12
CA VAL A 14 9.17 2.16 -18.78
C VAL A 14 9.04 2.28 -17.26
N MET A 15 8.28 3.26 -16.82
CA MET A 15 7.99 3.42 -15.42
C MET A 15 6.87 2.50 -14.97
N TRP A 16 7.13 1.75 -13.89
CA TRP A 16 6.18 0.88 -13.23
C TRP A 16 5.65 1.55 -11.96
N LEU A 17 4.35 1.60 -11.84
CA LEU A 17 3.65 2.10 -10.66
C LEU A 17 2.92 0.92 -10.00
N SER A 18 3.45 0.45 -8.88
CA SER A 18 2.86 -0.64 -8.11
C SER A 18 2.30 -0.08 -6.80
N PRO A 19 0.99 0.04 -6.68
CA PRO A 19 0.37 0.55 -5.47
C PRO A 19 0.34 -0.50 -4.37
N GLY A 20 0.45 -0.02 -3.14
CA GLY A 20 0.15 -0.81 -1.96
C GLY A 20 1.35 -1.53 -1.36
N THR A 21 1.36 -1.51 -0.04
CA THR A 21 2.17 -2.38 0.81
C THR A 21 1.28 -2.84 1.95
N SER A 22 1.42 -4.09 2.33
CA SER A 22 0.76 -4.65 3.51
C SER A 22 1.77 -4.90 4.62
N GLY A 23 1.29 -4.94 5.85
CA GLY A 23 2.11 -5.31 6.99
C GLY A 23 2.28 -6.82 7.13
N LEU A 24 1.32 -7.59 6.65
CA LEU A 24 1.40 -9.05 6.52
C LEU A 24 1.94 -9.42 5.12
N PRO A 25 2.53 -10.62 4.96
CA PRO A 25 3.29 -10.99 3.76
C PRO A 25 2.50 -10.92 2.44
N ASP A 26 1.20 -11.18 2.45
CA ASP A 26 0.34 -11.06 1.28
C ASP A 26 -1.15 -10.98 1.67
N ARG A 27 -2.02 -10.81 0.66
CA ARG A 27 -3.47 -10.66 0.83
C ARG A 27 -4.15 -11.80 1.57
N ASP A 28 -3.71 -13.06 1.38
CA ASP A 28 -4.38 -14.23 1.94
C ASP A 28 -4.28 -14.24 3.47
N TYR A 29 -3.21 -13.63 4.03
CA TYR A 29 -3.09 -13.43 5.48
C TYR A 29 -4.19 -12.55 6.07
N TYR A 30 -4.78 -11.66 5.29
CA TYR A 30 -5.92 -10.82 5.72
C TYR A 30 -7.26 -11.49 5.46
N LEU A 31 -7.40 -12.25 4.35
CA LEU A 31 -8.68 -12.70 3.82
C LEU A 31 -9.08 -14.10 4.27
N ASN A 32 -8.11 -14.96 4.59
CA ASN A 32 -8.40 -16.31 5.04
C ASN A 32 -9.08 -16.30 6.41
N THR A 33 -10.03 -17.23 6.59
CA THR A 33 -10.90 -17.29 7.78
C THR A 33 -10.70 -18.53 8.64
N ASP A 34 -9.73 -19.37 8.31
CA ASP A 34 -9.33 -20.51 9.13
C ASP A 34 -8.68 -20.06 10.45
N ASP A 35 -8.62 -20.98 11.42
CA ASP A 35 -8.19 -20.66 12.78
C ASP A 35 -6.71 -20.22 12.86
N ASP A 36 -5.84 -20.75 11.99
CA ASP A 36 -4.43 -20.36 11.94
C ASP A 36 -4.28 -18.94 11.40
N SER A 37 -5.01 -18.62 10.32
CA SER A 37 -5.05 -17.28 9.74
C SER A 37 -5.60 -16.25 10.74
N LYS A 38 -6.67 -16.57 11.46
CA LYS A 38 -7.22 -15.70 12.52
C LYS A 38 -6.22 -15.43 13.64
N LYS A 39 -5.45 -16.44 14.07
CA LYS A 39 -4.39 -16.24 15.07
C LYS A 39 -3.30 -15.29 14.57
N LYS A 40 -2.89 -15.41 13.31
CA LYS A 40 -1.90 -14.51 12.69
C LYS A 40 -2.42 -13.08 12.59
N GLN A 41 -3.68 -12.92 12.19
CA GLN A 41 -4.35 -11.62 12.13
C GLN A 41 -4.43 -10.96 13.51
N GLU A 42 -4.75 -11.72 14.56
CA GLU A 42 -4.80 -11.21 15.93
C GLU A 42 -3.39 -10.84 16.42
N ALA A 43 -2.41 -11.71 16.23
CA ALA A 43 -1.01 -11.44 16.59
C ALA A 43 -0.50 -10.16 15.90
N TYR A 44 -0.86 -9.92 14.65
CA TYR A 44 -0.48 -8.70 13.94
C TYR A 44 -1.16 -7.45 14.54
N ARG A 45 -2.43 -7.51 14.90
CA ARG A 45 -3.11 -6.39 15.56
C ARG A 45 -2.50 -6.07 16.93
N GLU A 46 -2.17 -7.11 17.71
CA GLU A 46 -1.50 -6.93 19.01
C GLU A 46 -0.07 -6.37 18.83
N PHE A 47 0.67 -6.82 17.81
CA PHE A 47 1.95 -6.22 17.45
C PHE A 47 1.81 -4.72 17.14
N LEU A 48 0.88 -4.33 16.27
CA LEU A 48 0.63 -2.92 15.97
C LEU A 48 0.31 -2.11 17.23
N LYS A 49 -0.56 -2.63 18.10
CA LYS A 49 -0.88 -1.98 19.37
C LYS A 49 0.37 -1.82 20.25
N LYS A 50 1.18 -2.88 20.39
CA LYS A 50 2.40 -2.86 21.20
C LYS A 50 3.38 -1.79 20.70
N VAL A 51 3.67 -1.75 19.39
CA VAL A 51 4.63 -0.78 18.85
C VAL A 51 4.15 0.66 18.99
N PHE A 52 2.85 0.92 18.86
CA PHE A 52 2.30 2.26 19.16
C PHE A 52 2.44 2.63 20.64
N MET A 53 2.20 1.69 21.56
CA MET A 53 2.39 1.95 22.99
C MET A 53 3.86 2.24 23.32
N LEU A 54 4.80 1.48 22.75
CA LEU A 54 6.24 1.72 22.89
C LEU A 54 6.66 3.08 22.31
N SER A 55 5.96 3.55 21.29
CA SER A 55 6.15 4.88 20.70
C SER A 55 5.47 6.02 21.51
N GLY A 56 4.97 5.75 22.72
CA GLY A 56 4.41 6.75 23.63
C GLY A 56 2.90 7.03 23.49
N TYR A 57 2.19 6.28 22.64
CA TYR A 57 0.73 6.40 22.56
C TYR A 57 0.05 5.77 23.76
N LYS A 58 -1.04 6.39 24.25
CA LYS A 58 -1.88 5.77 25.29
C LYS A 58 -2.53 4.50 24.74
N LYS A 59 -2.77 3.51 25.61
CA LYS A 59 -3.36 2.20 25.25
C LYS A 59 -4.60 2.35 24.36
N SER A 60 -5.54 3.22 24.73
CA SER A 60 -6.79 3.41 23.97
C SER A 60 -6.57 4.02 22.57
N GLU A 61 -5.50 4.81 22.38
CA GLU A 61 -5.13 5.34 21.08
C GLU A 61 -4.38 4.30 20.24
N ALA A 62 -3.49 3.54 20.86
CA ALA A 62 -2.78 2.43 20.22
C ALA A 62 -3.77 1.37 19.69
N GLU A 63 -4.82 1.03 20.43
CA GLU A 63 -5.88 0.14 19.99
C GLU A 63 -6.65 0.70 18.77
N LYS A 64 -6.97 2.00 18.79
CA LYS A 64 -7.61 2.66 17.63
C LYS A 64 -6.69 2.68 16.43
N ALA A 65 -5.42 3.01 16.61
CA ALA A 65 -4.43 3.03 15.54
C ALA A 65 -4.25 1.64 14.90
N ALA A 66 -4.08 0.60 15.73
CA ALA A 66 -3.96 -0.77 15.26
C ALA A 66 -5.18 -1.22 14.45
N LYS A 67 -6.39 -0.93 14.93
CA LYS A 67 -7.64 -1.21 14.20
C LYS A 67 -7.72 -0.47 12.88
N THR A 68 -7.39 0.82 12.87
CA THR A 68 -7.42 1.66 11.66
C THR A 68 -6.45 1.14 10.62
N ILE A 69 -5.21 0.87 11.01
CA ILE A 69 -4.17 0.37 10.10
C ILE A 69 -4.60 -0.97 9.50
N TYR A 70 -5.02 -1.92 10.34
CA TYR A 70 -5.48 -3.23 9.90
C TYR A 70 -6.64 -3.12 8.89
N ASN A 71 -7.62 -2.26 9.16
CA ASN A 71 -8.76 -2.07 8.26
C ASN A 71 -8.37 -1.43 6.92
N ILE A 72 -7.39 -0.53 6.90
CA ILE A 72 -6.85 0.04 5.66
C ILE A 72 -6.15 -1.05 4.85
N GLU A 73 -5.27 -1.81 5.49
CA GLU A 73 -4.52 -2.89 4.84
C GLU A 73 -5.43 -4.02 4.36
N TYR A 74 -6.51 -4.33 5.11
CA TYR A 74 -7.52 -5.29 4.70
C TYR A 74 -8.22 -4.86 3.40
N GLN A 75 -8.61 -3.59 3.27
CA GLN A 75 -9.21 -3.07 2.03
C GLN A 75 -8.24 -3.16 0.84
N PHE A 76 -6.96 -2.91 1.06
CA PHE A 76 -5.95 -3.14 0.02
C PHE A 76 -5.86 -4.63 -0.34
N ALA A 77 -5.83 -5.51 0.64
CA ALA A 77 -5.78 -6.96 0.42
C ALA A 77 -6.97 -7.48 -0.37
N GLU A 78 -8.18 -6.97 -0.14
CA GLU A 78 -9.37 -7.31 -0.92
C GLU A 78 -9.22 -6.95 -2.41
N ALA A 79 -8.56 -5.83 -2.71
CA ALA A 79 -8.39 -5.33 -4.07
C ALA A 79 -7.18 -5.93 -4.80
N GLN A 80 -6.19 -6.47 -4.08
CA GLN A 80 -4.99 -7.06 -4.66
C GLN A 80 -5.31 -8.29 -5.52
N LEU A 81 -4.49 -8.51 -6.53
CA LEU A 81 -4.52 -9.74 -7.31
C LEU A 81 -4.18 -10.96 -6.43
N SER A 82 -4.77 -12.10 -6.73
CA SER A 82 -4.36 -13.37 -6.13
C SER A 82 -2.91 -13.69 -6.49
N ARG A 83 -2.23 -14.55 -5.70
CA ARG A 83 -0.87 -15.01 -6.02
C ARG A 83 -0.75 -15.63 -7.42
N ALA A 84 -1.80 -16.31 -7.88
CA ALA A 84 -1.86 -16.89 -9.21
C ALA A 84 -1.96 -15.80 -10.28
N ASP A 85 -2.87 -14.84 -10.08
CA ASP A 85 -3.07 -13.72 -11.00
C ASP A 85 -1.87 -12.76 -11.07
N ALA A 86 -1.19 -12.55 -9.96
CA ALA A 86 0.01 -11.70 -9.89
C ALA A 86 1.23 -12.30 -10.65
N ARG A 87 1.17 -13.57 -11.07
CA ARG A 87 2.15 -14.19 -11.96
C ARG A 87 1.82 -14.04 -13.43
N ASP A 88 0.61 -13.61 -13.74
CA ASP A 88 0.16 -13.33 -15.10
C ASP A 88 0.49 -11.88 -15.45
N TYR A 89 1.61 -11.69 -16.15
CA TYR A 89 2.08 -10.37 -16.58
C TYR A 89 1.07 -9.60 -17.41
N THR A 90 0.13 -10.27 -18.09
CA THR A 90 -0.91 -9.61 -18.87
C THR A 90 -1.88 -8.84 -17.98
N LYS A 91 -2.08 -9.30 -16.73
CA LYS A 91 -2.92 -8.64 -15.72
C LYS A 91 -2.22 -7.45 -15.06
N LEU A 92 -0.89 -7.45 -15.06
CA LEU A 92 -0.07 -6.39 -14.48
C LEU A 92 0.22 -5.27 -15.48
N TYR A 93 0.06 -5.50 -16.77
CA TYR A 93 0.44 -4.58 -17.83
C TYR A 93 -0.71 -3.64 -18.21
N ASN A 94 -0.97 -2.63 -17.39
CA ASN A 94 -2.01 -1.64 -17.63
C ASN A 94 -1.37 -0.28 -17.89
N ILE A 95 -1.40 0.18 -19.17
CA ILE A 95 -0.81 1.45 -19.58
C ILE A 95 -1.74 2.60 -19.15
N TYR A 96 -1.17 3.57 -18.44
CA TYR A 96 -1.80 4.82 -18.05
C TYR A 96 -0.95 6.01 -18.49
N THR A 97 -1.53 6.96 -19.20
CA THR A 97 -0.93 8.28 -19.36
C THR A 97 -1.07 9.08 -18.06
N ILE A 98 -0.29 10.16 -17.92
CA ILE A 98 -0.41 11.03 -16.74
C ILE A 98 -1.81 11.65 -16.66
N ASP A 99 -2.41 12.02 -17.80
CA ASP A 99 -3.78 12.54 -17.84
C ASP A 99 -4.82 11.49 -17.42
N MET A 100 -4.63 10.22 -17.79
CA MET A 100 -5.49 9.12 -17.33
C MET A 100 -5.36 8.92 -15.82
N LEU A 101 -4.15 8.94 -15.28
CA LEU A 101 -3.93 8.87 -13.83
C LEU A 101 -4.62 10.04 -13.11
N GLN A 102 -4.47 11.26 -13.61
CA GLN A 102 -5.08 12.46 -13.01
C GLN A 102 -6.61 12.41 -13.07
N LYS A 103 -7.17 11.87 -14.14
CA LYS A 103 -8.62 11.71 -14.31
C LYS A 103 -9.19 10.64 -13.37
N ASP A 104 -8.56 9.45 -13.34
CA ASP A 104 -9.10 8.28 -12.65
C ASP A 104 -8.74 8.27 -11.15
N TYR A 105 -7.63 8.92 -10.78
CA TYR A 105 -7.12 8.98 -9.39
C TYR A 105 -6.78 10.42 -8.99
N PRO A 106 -7.76 11.35 -8.96
CA PRO A 106 -7.54 12.79 -8.75
C PRO A 106 -7.11 13.19 -7.33
N ALA A 107 -7.15 12.29 -6.33
CA ALA A 107 -6.66 12.60 -4.98
C ALA A 107 -5.13 12.80 -4.93
N ILE A 108 -4.41 12.38 -5.97
CA ILE A 108 -2.98 12.59 -6.12
C ILE A 108 -2.75 13.62 -7.23
N ASP A 109 -1.98 14.66 -6.94
CA ASP A 109 -1.42 15.52 -7.97
C ASP A 109 -0.25 14.79 -8.63
N TRP A 110 -0.52 14.11 -9.73
CA TRP A 110 0.46 13.24 -10.40
C TRP A 110 1.62 14.03 -10.98
N ALA A 111 1.41 15.22 -11.50
CA ALA A 111 2.48 16.06 -11.99
C ALA A 111 3.45 16.42 -10.87
N ARG A 112 2.91 16.85 -9.73
CA ARG A 112 3.70 17.17 -8.55
C ARG A 112 4.37 15.92 -7.95
N TYR A 113 3.70 14.77 -7.97
CA TYR A 113 4.27 13.50 -7.50
C TYR A 113 5.53 13.14 -8.29
N PHE A 114 5.47 13.14 -9.63
CA PHE A 114 6.65 12.84 -10.46
C PHE A 114 7.75 13.88 -10.33
N GLU A 115 7.40 15.17 -10.22
CA GLU A 115 8.37 16.23 -9.94
C GLU A 115 9.15 15.97 -8.65
N LEU A 116 8.46 15.66 -7.56
CA LEU A 116 9.06 15.36 -6.25
C LEU A 116 9.94 14.10 -6.26
N MET A 117 9.60 13.12 -7.09
CA MET A 117 10.42 11.92 -7.32
C MET A 117 11.63 12.18 -8.22
N GLY A 118 11.81 13.41 -8.73
CA GLY A 118 12.89 13.77 -9.63
C GLY A 118 12.75 13.16 -11.04
N VAL A 119 11.57 12.69 -11.38
CA VAL A 119 11.29 12.03 -12.66
C VAL A 119 10.79 13.07 -13.67
N LYS A 120 11.42 13.10 -14.85
CA LYS A 120 11.10 14.06 -15.93
C LYS A 120 10.77 13.32 -17.22
N GLY A 121 9.87 13.90 -18.03
CA GLY A 121 9.55 13.37 -19.35
C GLY A 121 8.84 12.02 -19.33
N VAL A 122 8.01 11.77 -18.32
CA VAL A 122 7.17 10.58 -18.25
C VAL A 122 5.84 10.87 -18.93
N ASP A 123 5.61 10.24 -20.05
CA ASP A 123 4.36 10.35 -20.80
C ASP A 123 3.34 9.28 -20.34
N GLN A 124 3.84 8.10 -19.94
CA GLN A 124 3.04 6.97 -19.53
C GLN A 124 3.74 6.09 -18.48
N VAL A 125 2.94 5.35 -17.74
CA VAL A 125 3.40 4.36 -16.75
C VAL A 125 2.65 3.05 -16.95
N ILE A 126 3.21 1.95 -16.46
CA ILE A 126 2.49 0.68 -16.29
C ILE A 126 1.99 0.63 -14.85
N LEU A 127 0.67 0.71 -14.67
CA LEU A 127 0.02 0.54 -13.36
C LEU A 127 -0.31 -0.94 -13.16
N THR A 128 0.34 -1.59 -12.19
CA THR A 128 0.22 -3.04 -12.02
C THR A 128 -1.14 -3.47 -11.49
N GLU A 129 -1.72 -2.71 -10.57
CA GLU A 129 -2.97 -3.07 -9.88
C GLU A 129 -3.93 -1.87 -9.80
N PRO A 130 -4.68 -1.56 -10.89
CA PRO A 130 -5.62 -0.45 -10.92
C PRO A 130 -6.69 -0.50 -9.82
N LYS A 131 -7.13 -1.70 -9.41
CA LYS A 131 -8.11 -1.86 -8.32
C LYS A 131 -7.54 -1.42 -6.96
N VAL A 132 -6.28 -1.71 -6.70
CA VAL A 132 -5.59 -1.27 -5.47
C VAL A 132 -5.43 0.25 -5.48
N MET A 133 -5.10 0.84 -6.64
CA MET A 133 -5.03 2.30 -6.79
C MET A 133 -6.39 2.95 -6.56
N ALA A 134 -7.48 2.35 -7.02
CA ALA A 134 -8.84 2.85 -6.75
C ALA A 134 -9.19 2.83 -5.25
N VAL A 135 -8.74 1.81 -4.52
CA VAL A 135 -8.87 1.78 -3.05
C VAL A 135 -8.05 2.89 -2.40
N ALA A 136 -6.80 3.11 -2.83
CA ALA A 136 -5.98 4.21 -2.34
C ALA A 136 -6.66 5.57 -2.57
N GLN A 137 -7.17 5.83 -3.78
CA GLN A 137 -7.94 7.02 -4.12
C GLN A 137 -9.14 7.23 -3.19
N LYS A 138 -9.93 6.16 -2.96
CA LYS A 138 -11.08 6.20 -2.06
C LYS A 138 -10.65 6.54 -0.63
N LEU A 139 -9.63 5.86 -0.11
CA LEU A 139 -9.12 6.07 1.25
C LEU A 139 -8.59 7.49 1.44
N MET A 140 -7.83 8.02 0.50
CA MET A 140 -7.34 9.41 0.54
C MET A 140 -8.47 10.44 0.61
N SER A 141 -9.64 10.12 0.05
CA SER A 141 -10.82 11.00 0.05
C SER A 141 -11.74 10.81 1.25
N THR A 142 -11.63 9.70 1.98
CA THR A 142 -12.60 9.32 3.04
C THR A 142 -12.02 9.23 4.43
N LEU A 143 -10.72 8.98 4.55
CA LEU A 143 -10.06 8.91 5.85
C LEU A 143 -10.00 10.29 6.51
N SER A 144 -10.25 10.32 7.82
CA SER A 144 -10.00 11.50 8.63
C SER A 144 -8.50 11.75 8.75
N GLU A 145 -8.11 12.99 9.00
CA GLU A 145 -6.71 13.38 9.26
C GLU A 145 -6.04 12.49 10.33
N LYS A 146 -6.81 12.12 11.36
CA LYS A 146 -6.32 11.27 12.45
C LYS A 146 -6.02 9.85 11.98
N GLU A 147 -6.86 9.27 11.13
CA GLU A 147 -6.65 7.93 10.56
C GLU A 147 -5.45 7.92 9.60
N VAL A 148 -5.29 8.96 8.81
CA VAL A 148 -4.09 9.14 7.96
C VAL A 148 -2.84 9.22 8.83
N LYS A 149 -2.85 10.02 9.91
CA LYS A 149 -1.73 10.10 10.86
C LYS A 149 -1.40 8.73 11.48
N TYR A 150 -2.39 7.95 11.87
CA TYR A 150 -2.16 6.60 12.40
C TYR A 150 -1.51 5.69 11.34
N TYR A 151 -2.00 5.73 10.11
CA TYR A 151 -1.47 4.89 9.04
C TYR A 151 -0.02 5.26 8.71
N VAL A 152 0.28 6.54 8.51
CA VAL A 152 1.65 7.02 8.23
C VAL A 152 2.59 6.74 9.40
N ALA A 153 2.16 6.99 10.65
CA ALA A 153 2.94 6.64 11.83
C ALA A 153 3.23 5.13 11.90
N GLY A 154 2.24 4.29 11.60
CA GLY A 154 2.41 2.85 11.55
C GLY A 154 3.42 2.39 10.51
N LEU A 155 3.42 3.00 9.32
CA LEU A 155 4.44 2.72 8.29
C LEU A 155 5.84 3.08 8.77
N LEU A 156 6.01 4.27 9.39
CA LEU A 156 7.31 4.73 9.91
C LEU A 156 7.80 3.85 11.05
N ILE A 157 6.95 3.55 12.05
CA ILE A 157 7.31 2.70 13.19
C ILE A 157 7.74 1.32 12.70
N ARG A 158 6.96 0.70 11.81
CA ARG A 158 7.33 -0.62 11.26
C ARG A 158 8.64 -0.59 10.49
N SER A 159 8.91 0.45 9.71
CA SER A 159 10.19 0.55 8.98
C SER A 159 11.38 0.68 9.93
N ALA A 160 11.17 1.17 11.14
CA ALA A 160 12.18 1.35 12.15
C ALA A 160 12.40 0.10 13.03
N THR A 161 11.49 -0.88 13.05
CA THR A 161 11.57 -2.04 13.98
C THR A 161 12.86 -2.84 13.84
N GLY A 162 13.45 -2.91 12.65
CA GLY A 162 14.73 -3.62 12.43
C GLY A 162 15.97 -2.92 12.99
N VAL A 163 15.85 -1.70 13.53
CA VAL A 163 16.93 -0.89 14.10
C VAL A 163 16.64 -0.42 15.53
N LEU A 164 15.55 -0.91 16.12
CA LEU A 164 15.21 -0.66 17.52
C LEU A 164 15.80 -1.78 18.41
N SER A 165 15.84 -1.53 19.73
CA SER A 165 16.23 -2.56 20.72
C SER A 165 15.22 -3.71 20.75
N ASP A 166 15.64 -4.87 21.22
CA ASP A 166 14.82 -6.10 21.33
C ASP A 166 13.75 -6.03 22.45
N ASP A 167 13.66 -4.95 23.21
CA ASP A 167 12.78 -4.75 24.37
C ASP A 167 11.30 -4.55 23.99
#